data_c2195d2650b7c44951f27bacd2ac0d62
#
_entry.id   c2195d2650b7c44951f27bacd2ac0d62
#
_cell.length_a   1.000
_cell.length_b   1.000
_cell.length_c   1.000
_cell.angle_alpha   90.00
_cell.angle_beta   90.00
_cell.angle_gamma   90.00
#
_symmetry.space_group_name_H-M   'P 1'
#
loop_
_entity.id
_entity.type
_entity.pdbx_description
1 polymer ?
#
loop_
_entity_poly.entity_id
_entity_poly.type
_entity_poly.pdbx_seq_one_letter_code
_entity_poly.pdbx_strand_id
1 'polypeptide(L)'
;MDSTGLVDPEAFLDRVVDIDGKSYERLEPMTDYRRDPGEARILYLCRATSEDDAKSNELCVMKVKVQVPPRSASDDPTEPLPGPSATTAAEWSALQRFRDESVEGVPHVIATHCSPQGPHGPFPGGYISYTIMTKMSGQDLMACKFWSMEDAAKEEIRQAFVALLKSIWRLGIAPYDCALRNIIWDTQTRQCSIVDFEHHLPAKDPINMTEREEMERWGIMQRKPPSHWAVEWGLYKDPNVVE
;
A
#
# COMPACT_ATOMS: atom_id res chain seq x y z
N MET A 1 -16.21 -18.67 12.95
CA MET A 1 -15.33 -18.49 11.78
C MET A 1 -16.15 -17.71 10.78
N ASP A 2 -15.65 -16.57 10.40
CA ASP A 2 -16.31 -15.81 9.35
C ASP A 2 -16.17 -16.52 7.99
N SER A 3 -16.86 -16.03 6.96
CA SER A 3 -16.86 -16.61 5.62
C SER A 3 -15.48 -16.63 4.93
N THR A 4 -14.47 -15.98 5.52
CA THR A 4 -13.11 -15.85 4.95
C THR A 4 -12.18 -16.99 5.40
N GLY A 5 -12.52 -17.71 6.48
CA GLY A 5 -11.70 -18.76 7.08
C GLY A 5 -10.42 -18.21 7.72
N LEU A 6 -10.38 -16.91 8.05
CA LEU A 6 -9.29 -16.26 8.76
C LEU A 6 -9.54 -16.29 10.28
N VAL A 7 -8.45 -16.40 11.04
CA VAL A 7 -8.48 -16.16 12.49
C VAL A 7 -8.55 -14.67 12.71
N ASP A 8 -9.39 -14.22 13.66
CA ASP A 8 -9.51 -12.82 14.04
C ASP A 8 -8.13 -12.26 14.44
N PRO A 9 -7.64 -11.16 13.85
CA PRO A 9 -6.38 -10.53 14.22
C PRO A 9 -6.26 -10.24 15.72
N GLU A 10 -7.35 -9.85 16.36
CA GLU A 10 -7.37 -9.54 17.80
C GLU A 10 -7.10 -10.77 18.71
N ALA A 11 -7.23 -11.98 18.16
CA ALA A 11 -6.95 -13.21 18.89
C ALA A 11 -5.45 -13.54 19.01
N PHE A 12 -4.59 -12.94 18.19
CA PHE A 12 -3.17 -13.31 18.12
C PHE A 12 -2.20 -12.12 17.93
N LEU A 13 -2.69 -10.93 17.60
CA LEU A 13 -1.84 -9.73 17.49
C LEU A 13 -1.82 -8.97 18.81
N ASP A 14 -0.62 -8.70 19.32
CA ASP A 14 -0.47 -7.84 20.50
C ASP A 14 -0.90 -6.40 20.19
N ARG A 15 -1.52 -5.75 21.15
CA ARG A 15 -1.90 -4.34 21.04
C ARG A 15 -0.70 -3.42 20.96
N VAL A 16 0.37 -3.77 21.68
CA VAL A 16 1.65 -3.04 21.69
C VAL A 16 2.73 -3.97 21.16
N VAL A 17 3.50 -3.48 20.22
CA VAL A 17 4.59 -4.24 19.58
C VAL A 17 5.90 -3.50 19.81
N ASP A 18 6.89 -4.22 20.38
CA ASP A 18 8.23 -3.67 20.61
C ASP A 18 9.12 -3.98 19.38
N ILE A 19 9.67 -2.95 18.78
CA ILE A 19 10.56 -3.03 17.63
C ILE A 19 11.80 -2.18 17.90
N ASP A 20 12.97 -2.81 17.95
CA ASP A 20 14.26 -2.14 18.16
C ASP A 20 14.29 -1.20 19.38
N GLY A 21 13.65 -1.63 20.50
CA GLY A 21 13.60 -0.88 21.75
C GLY A 21 12.59 0.27 21.75
N LYS A 22 11.74 0.37 20.74
CA LYS A 22 10.59 1.28 20.69
C LYS A 22 9.29 0.51 20.67
N SER A 23 8.31 0.96 21.47
CA SER A 23 6.99 0.35 21.52
C SER A 23 6.01 1.12 20.64
N TYR A 24 5.19 0.39 19.89
CA TYR A 24 4.15 0.94 19.01
C TYR A 24 2.80 0.36 19.37
N GLU A 25 1.86 1.24 19.74
CA GLU A 25 0.48 0.86 20.07
C GLU A 25 -0.39 0.89 18.83
N ARG A 26 -1.08 -0.23 18.54
CA ARG A 26 -2.16 -0.29 17.56
C ARG A 26 -3.38 0.46 18.09
N LEU A 27 -3.97 1.34 17.30
CA LEU A 27 -5.15 2.11 17.65
C LEU A 27 -6.40 1.51 16.99
N GLU A 28 -6.63 1.83 15.73
CA GLU A 28 -7.80 1.40 14.99
C GLU A 28 -7.40 0.80 13.63
N PRO A 29 -8.15 -0.18 13.12
CA PRO A 29 -7.89 -0.70 11.78
C PRO A 29 -8.25 0.36 10.73
N MET A 30 -7.36 0.51 9.75
CA MET A 30 -7.56 1.37 8.58
C MET A 30 -8.12 0.60 7.39
N THR A 31 -7.97 -0.73 7.39
CA THR A 31 -8.47 -1.62 6.33
C THR A 31 -9.08 -2.87 6.95
N ASP A 32 -9.90 -3.57 6.17
CA ASP A 32 -10.31 -4.92 6.52
C ASP A 32 -9.11 -5.87 6.56
N TYR A 33 -9.20 -6.90 7.40
CA TYR A 33 -8.25 -8.00 7.38
C TYR A 33 -8.51 -8.87 6.14
N ARG A 34 -7.58 -8.83 5.20
CA ARG A 34 -7.72 -9.46 3.89
C ARG A 34 -6.72 -10.56 3.69
N ARG A 35 -7.16 -11.62 3.03
CA ARG A 35 -6.30 -12.71 2.60
C ARG A 35 -5.85 -12.48 1.16
N ASP A 36 -4.54 -12.57 0.96
CA ASP A 36 -3.90 -12.85 -0.32
C ASP A 36 -3.42 -14.32 -0.31
N PRO A 37 -3.13 -14.95 -1.45
CA PRO A 37 -2.62 -16.32 -1.45
C PRO A 37 -1.39 -16.46 -0.53
N GLY A 38 -1.46 -17.34 0.47
CA GLY A 38 -0.36 -17.62 1.39
C GLY A 38 -0.12 -16.59 2.49
N GLU A 39 -0.68 -15.39 2.43
CA GLU A 39 -0.62 -14.39 3.51
C GLU A 39 -1.95 -13.69 3.74
N ALA A 40 -2.10 -13.07 4.88
CA ALA A 40 -3.18 -12.12 5.16
C ALA A 40 -2.58 -10.80 5.65
N ARG A 41 -3.28 -9.68 5.40
CA ARG A 41 -2.80 -8.34 5.73
C ARG A 41 -3.88 -7.46 6.32
N ILE A 42 -3.44 -6.53 7.18
CA ILE A 42 -4.25 -5.46 7.75
C ILE A 42 -3.38 -4.23 8.01
N LEU A 43 -3.94 -3.05 7.86
CA LEU A 43 -3.32 -1.79 8.23
C LEU A 43 -4.00 -1.22 9.47
N TYR A 44 -3.19 -0.71 10.40
CA TYR A 44 -3.65 -0.01 11.58
C TYR A 44 -3.11 1.40 11.62
N LEU A 45 -3.89 2.30 12.16
CA LEU A 45 -3.35 3.52 12.74
C LEU A 45 -2.59 3.14 14.01
N CYS A 46 -1.40 3.70 14.21
CA CYS A 46 -0.59 3.42 15.39
C CYS A 46 0.16 4.68 15.86
N ARG A 47 0.73 4.60 17.06
CA ARG A 47 1.62 5.62 17.63
C ARG A 47 2.75 4.98 18.42
N ALA A 48 3.89 5.66 18.52
CA ALA A 48 4.92 5.30 19.46
C ALA A 48 4.48 5.61 20.91
N THR A 49 4.86 4.75 21.88
CA THR A 49 4.47 4.88 23.29
C THR A 49 5.63 5.30 24.20
N SER A 50 6.79 5.68 23.65
CA SER A 50 7.96 6.10 24.43
C SER A 50 7.71 7.42 25.15
N GLU A 51 7.98 7.47 26.45
CA GLU A 51 7.81 8.68 27.28
C GLU A 51 8.81 9.80 26.93
N ASP A 52 9.93 9.46 26.30
CA ASP A 52 11.03 10.41 26.02
C ASP A 52 10.94 11.11 24.66
N ASP A 53 10.02 10.73 23.80
CA ASP A 53 9.92 11.30 22.45
C ASP A 53 8.85 12.42 22.40
N ALA A 54 9.27 13.67 22.19
CA ALA A 54 8.36 14.78 21.86
C ALA A 54 7.47 14.49 20.62
N LYS A 55 7.79 13.43 19.87
CA LYS A 55 7.02 12.86 18.74
C LYS A 55 6.09 11.71 19.16
N SER A 56 5.94 11.42 20.45
CA SER A 56 5.12 10.29 20.93
C SER A 56 3.64 10.35 20.55
N ASN A 57 3.18 11.50 20.04
CA ASN A 57 1.81 11.71 19.55
C ASN A 57 1.69 11.69 18.02
N GLU A 58 2.78 11.51 17.29
CA GLU A 58 2.71 11.43 15.82
C GLU A 58 2.08 10.11 15.40
N LEU A 59 1.00 10.22 14.62
CA LEU A 59 0.30 9.05 14.10
C LEU A 59 1.07 8.46 12.93
N CYS A 60 1.27 7.15 12.99
CA CYS A 60 1.94 6.34 11.98
C CYS A 60 0.98 5.28 11.43
N VAL A 61 1.38 4.60 10.39
CA VAL A 61 0.69 3.42 9.86
C VAL A 61 1.50 2.18 10.22
N MET A 62 0.84 1.18 10.78
CA MET A 62 1.37 -0.16 10.99
C MET A 62 0.72 -1.12 10.00
N LYS A 63 1.48 -1.61 9.04
CA LYS A 63 1.06 -2.69 8.14
C LYS A 63 1.51 -4.02 8.73
N VAL A 64 0.56 -4.90 9.00
CA VAL A 64 0.82 -6.25 9.50
C VAL A 64 0.53 -7.24 8.39
N LYS A 65 1.47 -8.13 8.12
CA LYS A 65 1.30 -9.25 7.21
C LYS A 65 1.63 -10.55 7.93
N VAL A 66 0.81 -11.53 7.73
CA VAL A 66 0.85 -12.81 8.44
C VAL A 66 0.79 -13.94 7.43
N GLN A 67 1.72 -14.88 7.48
CA GLN A 67 1.58 -16.10 6.72
C GLN A 67 0.35 -16.86 7.19
N VAL A 68 -0.46 -17.35 6.26
CA VAL A 68 -1.67 -18.13 6.56
C VAL A 68 -1.60 -19.51 5.87
N PRO A 69 -2.29 -20.51 6.40
CA PRO A 69 -2.30 -21.83 5.78
C PRO A 69 -2.81 -21.77 4.33
N PRO A 70 -2.28 -22.59 3.43
CA PRO A 70 -2.77 -22.67 2.06
C PRO A 70 -4.25 -23.08 2.04
N ARG A 71 -5.01 -22.57 1.06
CA ARG A 71 -6.41 -23.01 0.85
C ARG A 71 -6.50 -24.32 0.10
N SER A 72 -5.49 -24.62 -0.68
CA SER A 72 -5.39 -25.84 -1.48
C SER A 72 -3.95 -26.35 -1.50
N ALA A 73 -3.78 -27.62 -1.88
CA ALA A 73 -2.44 -28.21 -2.00
C ALA A 73 -1.59 -27.60 -3.13
N SER A 74 -2.21 -26.79 -4.00
CA SER A 74 -1.52 -26.05 -5.05
C SER A 74 -1.05 -24.64 -4.62
N ASP A 75 -1.48 -24.18 -3.45
CA ASP A 75 -1.03 -22.89 -2.92
C ASP A 75 0.39 -23.03 -2.37
N ASP A 76 1.26 -22.09 -2.68
CA ASP A 76 2.63 -22.03 -2.19
C ASP A 76 2.80 -20.75 -1.36
N PRO A 77 3.43 -20.81 -0.20
CA PRO A 77 4.09 -21.96 0.44
C PRO A 77 3.14 -22.81 1.32
N THR A 78 3.35 -24.12 1.31
CA THR A 78 2.60 -25.08 2.14
C THR A 78 3.17 -25.28 3.54
N GLU A 79 4.37 -24.73 3.80
CA GLU A 79 5.09 -24.86 5.06
C GLU A 79 5.37 -23.48 5.69
N PRO A 80 5.59 -23.42 7.01
CA PRO A 80 6.03 -22.19 7.69
C PRO A 80 7.33 -21.63 7.09
N LEU A 81 7.34 -20.35 6.75
CA LEU A 81 8.51 -19.63 6.26
C LEU A 81 9.17 -18.86 7.40
N PRO A 82 10.51 -18.83 7.46
CA PRO A 82 11.24 -18.17 8.56
C PRO A 82 11.29 -16.64 8.43
N GLY A 83 10.87 -16.08 7.32
CA GLY A 83 11.01 -14.66 7.03
C GLY A 83 9.81 -14.09 6.24
N PRO A 84 9.79 -12.77 6.02
CA PRO A 84 8.69 -12.11 5.35
C PRO A 84 8.60 -12.53 3.88
N SER A 85 7.41 -12.34 3.28
CA SER A 85 7.22 -12.55 1.85
C SER A 85 8.14 -11.64 1.01
N ALA A 86 8.39 -12.04 -0.23
CA ALA A 86 9.19 -11.24 -1.17
C ALA A 86 8.58 -9.85 -1.41
N THR A 87 7.24 -9.74 -1.41
CA THR A 87 6.55 -8.45 -1.54
C THR A 87 6.76 -7.55 -0.33
N THR A 88 6.80 -8.11 0.89
CA THR A 88 7.13 -7.37 2.11
C THR A 88 8.58 -6.88 2.07
N ALA A 89 9.53 -7.73 1.70
CA ALA A 89 10.94 -7.35 1.58
C ALA A 89 11.15 -6.27 0.51
N ALA A 90 10.43 -6.35 -0.61
CA ALA A 90 10.44 -5.35 -1.66
C ALA A 90 9.92 -4.00 -1.15
N GLU A 91 8.78 -3.99 -0.44
CA GLU A 91 8.22 -2.77 0.17
C GLU A 91 9.20 -2.14 1.16
N TRP A 92 9.80 -2.94 2.06
CA TRP A 92 10.81 -2.43 3.01
C TRP A 92 11.98 -1.75 2.31
N SER A 93 12.48 -2.36 1.23
CA SER A 93 13.56 -1.78 0.43
C SER A 93 13.17 -0.45 -0.22
N ALA A 94 11.96 -0.37 -0.77
CA ALA A 94 11.45 0.86 -1.39
C ALA A 94 11.29 1.98 -0.35
N LEU A 95 10.61 1.69 0.77
CA LEU A 95 10.37 2.67 1.84
C LEU A 95 11.67 3.16 2.49
N GLN A 96 12.66 2.26 2.65
CA GLN A 96 14.00 2.61 3.13
C GLN A 96 14.67 3.59 2.17
N ARG A 97 14.65 3.29 0.87
CA ARG A 97 15.24 4.16 -0.16
C ARG A 97 14.59 5.53 -0.21
N PHE A 98 13.26 5.60 -0.09
CA PHE A 98 12.54 6.88 -0.01
C PHE A 98 12.97 7.70 1.20
N ARG A 99 13.16 7.07 2.35
CA ARG A 99 13.66 7.74 3.55
C ARG A 99 15.08 8.26 3.35
N ASP A 100 15.97 7.44 2.84
CA ASP A 100 17.39 7.78 2.68
C ASP A 100 17.59 8.93 1.67
N GLU A 101 16.75 8.98 0.63
CA GLU A 101 16.75 10.03 -0.40
C GLU A 101 15.79 11.20 -0.07
N SER A 102 15.12 11.15 1.09
CA SER A 102 14.17 12.18 1.57
C SER A 102 13.09 12.54 0.53
N VAL A 103 12.51 11.52 -0.12
CA VAL A 103 11.48 11.73 -1.16
C VAL A 103 10.18 12.15 -0.50
N GLU A 104 9.69 13.34 -0.83
CA GLU A 104 8.38 13.80 -0.38
C GLU A 104 7.23 13.11 -1.14
N GLY A 105 6.05 13.04 -0.51
CA GLY A 105 4.85 12.45 -1.12
C GLY A 105 4.82 10.92 -1.15
N VAL A 106 5.70 10.24 -0.43
CA VAL A 106 5.70 8.78 -0.25
C VAL A 106 5.90 8.44 1.22
N PRO A 107 5.40 7.27 1.69
CA PRO A 107 5.68 6.84 3.05
C PRO A 107 7.16 6.53 3.24
N HIS A 108 7.69 6.85 4.42
CA HIS A 108 9.03 6.47 4.83
C HIS A 108 8.94 5.37 5.90
N VAL A 109 9.81 4.39 5.83
CA VAL A 109 9.90 3.38 6.89
C VAL A 109 10.41 4.02 8.19
N ILE A 110 9.73 3.69 9.29
CA ILE A 110 10.13 4.09 10.66
C ILE A 110 10.79 2.90 11.33
N ALA A 111 10.15 1.72 11.29
CA ALA A 111 10.67 0.48 11.84
C ALA A 111 10.10 -0.72 11.08
N THR A 112 10.82 -1.82 11.09
CA THR A 112 10.37 -3.10 10.54
C THR A 112 10.70 -4.24 11.49
N HIS A 113 9.83 -5.22 11.59
CA HIS A 113 10.07 -6.42 12.39
C HIS A 113 9.48 -7.64 11.71
N CYS A 114 10.13 -8.77 11.88
CA CYS A 114 9.60 -10.06 11.44
C CYS A 114 9.95 -11.12 12.50
N SER A 115 8.95 -11.89 12.91
CA SER A 115 9.10 -12.96 13.88
C SER A 115 8.22 -14.16 13.51
N PRO A 116 8.51 -15.36 14.04
CA PRO A 116 7.60 -16.49 13.89
C PRO A 116 6.31 -16.25 14.69
N GLN A 117 5.21 -16.75 14.14
CA GLN A 117 3.93 -16.78 14.84
C GLN A 117 3.98 -17.73 16.03
N GLY A 118 3.37 -17.28 17.13
CA GLY A 118 3.13 -18.13 18.30
C GLY A 118 2.07 -19.22 18.04
N PRO A 119 1.77 -20.06 19.05
CA PRO A 119 0.85 -21.18 18.92
C PRO A 119 -0.61 -20.79 18.65
N HIS A 120 -0.98 -19.53 18.88
CA HIS A 120 -2.32 -18.98 18.63
C HIS A 120 -2.47 -18.29 17.27
N GLY A 121 -1.36 -18.13 16.53
CA GLY A 121 -1.39 -17.56 15.20
C GLY A 121 -2.08 -18.47 14.18
N PRO A 122 -2.56 -17.92 13.05
CA PRO A 122 -3.24 -18.69 12.02
C PRO A 122 -2.38 -19.79 11.39
N PHE A 123 -1.05 -19.65 11.44
CA PHE A 123 -0.10 -20.65 10.94
C PHE A 123 1.15 -20.68 11.83
N PRO A 124 1.09 -21.41 12.98
CA PRO A 124 2.17 -21.44 13.96
C PRO A 124 3.53 -21.77 13.34
N GLY A 125 4.55 -20.96 13.67
CA GLY A 125 5.89 -21.07 13.09
C GLY A 125 6.06 -20.31 11.75
N GLY A 126 5.00 -19.96 11.05
CA GLY A 126 5.05 -19.07 9.91
C GLY A 126 5.37 -17.63 10.36
N TYR A 127 5.71 -16.74 9.41
CA TYR A 127 6.08 -15.38 9.77
C TYR A 127 4.88 -14.50 10.15
N ILE A 128 5.16 -13.52 11.00
CA ILE A 128 4.40 -12.30 11.16
C ILE A 128 5.36 -11.12 10.96
N SER A 129 5.00 -10.18 10.10
CA SER A 129 5.83 -9.02 9.80
C SER A 129 5.07 -7.72 10.09
N TYR A 130 5.81 -6.75 10.63
CA TYR A 130 5.33 -5.42 10.95
C TYR A 130 6.13 -4.39 10.16
N THR A 131 5.43 -3.48 9.51
CA THR A 131 6.03 -2.32 8.84
C THR A 131 5.42 -1.07 9.47
N ILE A 132 6.22 -0.31 10.22
CA ILE A 132 5.82 0.98 10.73
C ILE A 132 6.31 2.05 9.76
N MET A 133 5.41 2.89 9.28
CA MET A 133 5.72 3.91 8.28
C MET A 133 4.99 5.22 8.57
N THR A 134 5.49 6.30 8.00
CA THR A 134 4.85 7.60 8.10
C THR A 134 3.45 7.57 7.50
N LYS A 135 2.51 8.23 8.18
CA LYS A 135 1.13 8.38 7.68
C LYS A 135 1.06 9.56 6.71
N MET A 136 0.58 9.31 5.51
CA MET A 136 0.33 10.38 4.54
C MET A 136 -0.95 11.13 4.89
N SER A 137 -0.93 12.46 4.75
CA SER A 137 -2.08 13.33 4.97
C SER A 137 -3.03 13.30 3.77
N GLY A 138 -4.34 13.47 4.03
CA GLY A 138 -5.37 13.49 3.00
C GLY A 138 -6.18 12.20 2.93
N GLN A 139 -6.86 12.02 1.80
CA GLN A 139 -7.70 10.87 1.51
C GLN A 139 -7.35 10.28 0.16
N ASP A 140 -7.55 8.96 -0.01
CA ASP A 140 -7.33 8.33 -1.31
C ASP A 140 -8.36 8.81 -2.35
N LEU A 141 -7.98 8.75 -3.62
CA LEU A 141 -8.78 9.30 -4.72
C LEU A 141 -10.09 8.55 -4.96
N MET A 142 -10.22 7.30 -4.49
CA MET A 142 -11.52 6.60 -4.53
C MET A 142 -12.48 7.20 -3.48
N ALA A 143 -12.01 7.37 -2.24
CA ALA A 143 -12.77 8.00 -1.16
C ALA A 143 -13.14 9.45 -1.51
N CYS A 144 -12.24 10.18 -2.16
CA CYS A 144 -12.47 11.54 -2.68
C CYS A 144 -13.44 11.60 -3.85
N LYS A 145 -13.86 10.46 -4.43
CA LYS A 145 -14.68 10.41 -5.66
C LYS A 145 -14.06 11.23 -6.79
N PHE A 146 -12.79 10.97 -7.10
CA PHE A 146 -11.98 11.73 -8.05
C PHE A 146 -12.72 12.10 -9.34
N TRP A 147 -13.45 11.16 -9.96
CA TRP A 147 -14.15 11.40 -11.22
C TRP A 147 -15.32 12.38 -11.10
N SER A 148 -15.83 12.62 -9.90
CA SER A 148 -16.88 13.59 -9.63
C SER A 148 -16.36 14.98 -9.25
N MET A 149 -15.04 15.17 -9.19
CA MET A 149 -14.42 16.47 -8.91
C MET A 149 -14.52 17.39 -10.12
N GLU A 150 -14.40 18.69 -9.87
CA GLU A 150 -14.24 19.71 -10.90
C GLU A 150 -12.98 19.46 -11.76
N ASP A 151 -13.04 19.79 -13.05
CA ASP A 151 -11.95 19.52 -13.99
C ASP A 151 -10.64 20.20 -13.58
N ALA A 152 -10.70 21.40 -13.04
CA ALA A 152 -9.52 22.12 -12.55
C ALA A 152 -8.83 21.35 -11.39
N ALA A 153 -9.60 20.81 -10.44
CA ALA A 153 -9.06 20.04 -9.34
C ALA A 153 -8.45 18.71 -9.83
N LYS A 154 -9.11 18.03 -10.77
CA LYS A 154 -8.56 16.81 -11.39
C LYS A 154 -7.24 17.08 -12.11
N GLU A 155 -7.15 18.20 -12.81
CA GLU A 155 -5.92 18.55 -13.54
C GLU A 155 -4.76 18.87 -12.59
N GLU A 156 -5.03 19.58 -11.50
CA GLU A 156 -4.03 19.82 -10.47
C GLU A 156 -3.48 18.52 -9.86
N ILE A 157 -4.39 17.59 -9.52
CA ILE A 157 -4.00 16.28 -8.99
C ILE A 157 -3.13 15.53 -10.02
N ARG A 158 -3.48 15.56 -11.31
CA ARG A 158 -2.69 14.92 -12.37
C ARG A 158 -1.28 15.48 -12.46
N GLN A 159 -1.13 16.80 -12.40
CA GLN A 159 0.17 17.45 -12.45
C GLN A 159 1.03 17.09 -11.23
N ALA A 160 0.46 17.16 -10.02
CA ALA A 160 1.14 16.75 -8.80
C ALA A 160 1.54 15.28 -8.82
N PHE A 161 0.64 14.40 -9.27
CA PHE A 161 0.89 12.97 -9.41
C PHE A 161 2.05 12.67 -10.38
N VAL A 162 2.07 13.28 -11.57
CA VAL A 162 3.12 13.06 -12.57
C VAL A 162 4.47 13.54 -12.04
N ALA A 163 4.52 14.68 -11.37
CA ALA A 163 5.75 15.20 -10.77
C ALA A 163 6.32 14.24 -9.72
N LEU A 164 5.46 13.72 -8.83
CA LEU A 164 5.82 12.75 -7.81
C LEU A 164 6.27 11.42 -8.43
N LEU A 165 5.53 10.88 -9.39
CA LEU A 165 5.85 9.62 -10.04
C LEU A 165 7.22 9.66 -10.71
N LYS A 166 7.56 10.78 -11.36
CA LYS A 166 8.92 11.00 -11.92
C LYS A 166 10.02 10.98 -10.86
N SER A 167 9.75 11.47 -9.65
CA SER A 167 10.72 11.42 -8.54
C SER A 167 10.97 9.98 -8.09
N ILE A 168 9.90 9.18 -8.00
CA ILE A 168 9.97 7.75 -7.65
C ILE A 168 10.76 6.98 -8.73
N TRP A 169 10.52 7.25 -9.99
CA TRP A 169 11.21 6.59 -11.11
C TRP A 169 12.72 6.86 -11.14
N ARG A 170 13.15 8.09 -10.78
CA ARG A 170 14.59 8.41 -10.69
C ARG A 170 15.32 7.52 -9.69
N LEU A 171 14.61 6.96 -8.74
CA LEU A 171 15.14 5.97 -7.80
C LEU A 171 15.10 4.53 -8.33
N GLY A 172 14.72 4.31 -9.58
CA GLY A 172 14.61 2.97 -10.13
C GLY A 172 13.45 2.16 -9.58
N ILE A 173 12.40 2.80 -9.05
CA ILE A 173 11.20 2.15 -8.51
C ILE A 173 10.03 2.47 -9.42
N ALA A 174 9.40 1.45 -10.01
CA ALA A 174 8.22 1.59 -10.83
C ALA A 174 7.03 0.85 -10.17
N PRO A 175 6.09 1.55 -9.55
CA PRO A 175 4.92 0.92 -8.95
C PRO A 175 4.13 0.11 -9.98
N TYR A 176 3.67 -1.07 -9.58
CA TYR A 176 2.93 -1.97 -10.47
C TYR A 176 1.44 -2.05 -10.13
N ASP A 177 1.06 -1.99 -8.84
CA ASP A 177 -0.35 -1.93 -8.42
C ASP A 177 -0.91 -0.51 -8.55
N CYS A 178 -1.17 -0.11 -9.79
CA CYS A 178 -1.63 1.22 -10.14
C CYS A 178 -3.14 1.34 -9.95
N ALA A 179 -3.57 2.09 -8.94
CA ALA A 179 -4.98 2.29 -8.64
C ALA A 179 -5.24 3.61 -7.91
N LEU A 180 -6.46 4.15 -8.05
CA LEU A 180 -6.90 5.37 -7.37
C LEU A 180 -6.78 5.29 -5.84
N ARG A 181 -6.98 4.10 -5.25
CA ARG A 181 -6.84 3.87 -3.80
C ARG A 181 -5.40 4.05 -3.29
N ASN A 182 -4.42 3.97 -4.18
CA ASN A 182 -2.99 4.11 -3.85
C ASN A 182 -2.46 5.54 -4.11
N ILE A 183 -3.35 6.47 -4.50
CA ILE A 183 -3.04 7.90 -4.62
C ILE A 183 -3.82 8.64 -3.54
N ILE A 184 -3.12 9.38 -2.69
CA ILE A 184 -3.70 10.19 -1.63
C ILE A 184 -3.60 11.66 -2.03
N TRP A 185 -4.68 12.41 -1.83
CA TRP A 185 -4.73 13.85 -2.06
C TRP A 185 -5.08 14.59 -0.77
N ASP A 186 -4.23 15.51 -0.38
CA ASP A 186 -4.50 16.44 0.71
C ASP A 186 -4.99 17.76 0.15
N THR A 187 -6.27 18.05 0.37
CA THR A 187 -6.92 19.27 -0.13
C THR A 187 -6.45 20.54 0.60
N GLN A 188 -5.89 20.44 1.81
CA GLN A 188 -5.41 21.57 2.58
C GLN A 188 -4.03 22.01 2.13
N THR A 189 -3.12 21.04 1.98
CA THR A 189 -1.73 21.30 1.57
C THR A 189 -1.54 21.23 0.06
N ARG A 190 -2.54 20.72 -0.68
CA ARG A 190 -2.52 20.47 -2.13
C ARG A 190 -1.36 19.54 -2.53
N GLN A 191 -1.08 18.56 -1.68
CA GLN A 191 -0.04 17.55 -1.90
C GLN A 191 -0.62 16.23 -2.34
N CYS A 192 0.03 15.64 -3.33
CA CYS A 192 -0.23 14.29 -3.80
C CYS A 192 0.75 13.33 -3.13
N SER A 193 0.25 12.17 -2.70
CA SER A 193 1.09 11.09 -2.20
C SER A 193 0.76 9.77 -2.90
N ILE A 194 1.78 8.92 -3.06
CA ILE A 194 1.63 7.56 -3.58
C ILE A 194 2.00 6.58 -2.47
N VAL A 195 1.18 5.55 -2.28
CA VAL A 195 1.33 4.52 -1.24
C VAL A 195 1.29 3.12 -1.83
N ASP A 196 1.64 2.12 -1.01
CA ASP A 196 1.60 0.68 -1.34
C ASP A 196 2.63 0.26 -2.40
N PHE A 197 3.89 0.15 -1.94
CA PHE A 197 5.04 -0.21 -2.78
C PHE A 197 5.42 -1.69 -2.73
N GLU A 198 4.54 -2.57 -2.26
CA GLU A 198 4.80 -4.01 -2.19
C GLU A 198 4.95 -4.65 -3.58
N HIS A 199 4.31 -4.07 -4.57
CA HIS A 199 4.43 -4.47 -5.97
C HIS A 199 5.08 -3.35 -6.77
N HIS A 200 6.38 -3.46 -7.00
CA HIS A 200 7.11 -2.57 -7.90
C HIS A 200 8.12 -3.35 -8.74
N LEU A 201 8.42 -2.82 -9.89
CA LEU A 201 9.46 -3.33 -10.80
C LEU A 201 10.67 -2.42 -10.72
N PRO A 202 11.88 -2.95 -10.96
CA PRO A 202 13.04 -2.10 -11.21
C PRO A 202 12.74 -1.23 -12.43
N ALA A 203 12.76 0.08 -12.26
CA ALA A 203 12.71 1.00 -13.40
C ALA A 203 14.05 0.88 -14.14
N LYS A 204 14.05 0.14 -15.24
CA LYS A 204 15.15 0.16 -16.21
C LYS A 204 14.88 1.33 -17.12
N ASP A 205 15.89 2.18 -17.30
CA ASP A 205 15.95 3.33 -18.25
C ASP A 205 14.65 3.94 -18.76
N PRO A 206 14.63 5.21 -19.15
CA PRO A 206 13.45 6.05 -19.07
C PRO A 206 12.23 5.27 -19.50
N ILE A 207 11.33 5.10 -18.57
CA ILE A 207 10.07 4.38 -18.77
C ILE A 207 9.53 4.85 -20.11
N ASN A 208 9.49 3.94 -21.09
CA ASN A 208 9.03 4.23 -22.44
C ASN A 208 7.52 4.55 -22.53
N MET A 209 6.90 4.84 -21.35
CA MET A 209 5.49 5.21 -21.26
C MET A 209 5.37 6.74 -21.19
N THR A 210 4.42 7.27 -21.92
CA THR A 210 4.07 8.68 -21.83
C THR A 210 3.37 8.98 -20.51
N GLU A 211 3.42 10.24 -20.05
CA GLU A 211 2.68 10.69 -18.86
C GLU A 211 1.19 10.33 -18.96
N ARG A 212 0.62 10.42 -20.15
CA ARG A 212 -0.76 10.06 -20.40
C ARG A 212 -1.04 8.57 -20.15
N GLU A 213 -0.21 7.68 -20.68
CA GLU A 213 -0.34 6.23 -20.49
C GLU A 213 -0.25 5.86 -19.01
N GLU A 214 0.65 6.51 -18.25
CA GLU A 214 0.71 6.32 -16.81
C GLU A 214 -0.56 6.82 -16.10
N MET A 215 -1.04 8.00 -16.42
CA MET A 215 -2.29 8.51 -15.85
C MET A 215 -3.49 7.60 -16.17
N GLU A 216 -3.53 7.02 -17.38
CA GLU A 216 -4.54 6.04 -17.79
C GLU A 216 -4.39 4.72 -17.00
N ARG A 217 -3.16 4.28 -16.74
CA ARG A 217 -2.86 3.08 -15.96
C ARG A 217 -3.27 3.21 -14.49
N TRP A 218 -3.06 4.40 -13.91
CA TRP A 218 -3.44 4.71 -12.54
C TRP A 218 -4.93 5.08 -12.38
N GLY A 219 -5.67 5.18 -13.48
CA GLY A 219 -7.09 5.50 -13.47
C GLY A 219 -7.44 6.96 -13.23
N ILE A 220 -6.47 7.88 -13.31
CA ILE A 220 -6.72 9.34 -13.21
C ILE A 220 -6.95 10.02 -14.56
N MET A 221 -6.86 9.26 -15.65
CA MET A 221 -7.22 9.69 -17.00
C MET A 221 -8.02 8.59 -17.68
N GLN A 222 -9.04 8.98 -18.45
CA GLN A 222 -9.82 8.01 -19.23
C GLN A 222 -8.96 7.46 -20.36
N ARG A 223 -8.99 6.15 -20.52
CA ARG A 223 -8.38 5.47 -21.66
C ARG A 223 -9.08 5.89 -22.94
N LYS A 224 -8.31 6.16 -23.97
CA LYS A 224 -8.89 6.29 -25.30
C LYS A 224 -9.51 4.94 -25.69
N PRO A 225 -10.74 4.95 -26.21
CA PRO A 225 -11.32 3.71 -26.73
C PRO A 225 -10.35 3.11 -27.79
N PRO A 226 -10.15 1.78 -27.78
CA PRO A 226 -9.13 1.12 -28.61
C PRO A 226 -9.33 1.32 -30.12
N SER A 227 -10.55 1.60 -30.56
CA SER A 227 -10.88 1.99 -31.93
C SER A 227 -12.35 2.40 -32.02
N HIS A 228 -12.69 3.21 -33.00
CA HIS A 228 -14.06 3.67 -33.20
C HIS A 228 -15.06 2.51 -33.37
N TRP A 229 -14.70 1.44 -34.05
CA TRP A 229 -15.57 0.28 -34.22
C TRP A 229 -15.84 -0.51 -32.92
N ALA A 230 -14.87 -0.60 -32.02
CA ALA A 230 -15.07 -1.31 -30.74
C ALA A 230 -16.08 -0.59 -29.82
N VAL A 231 -16.14 0.74 -29.91
CA VAL A 231 -17.14 1.57 -29.20
C VAL A 231 -18.50 1.43 -29.88
N GLU A 232 -18.57 1.53 -31.19
CA GLU A 232 -19.82 1.39 -31.97
C GLU A 232 -20.48 0.03 -31.77
N TRP A 233 -19.68 -1.02 -31.64
CA TRP A 233 -20.20 -2.38 -31.45
C TRP A 233 -20.40 -2.76 -29.97
N GLY A 234 -20.21 -1.82 -29.04
CA GLY A 234 -20.40 -2.05 -27.60
C GLY A 234 -19.42 -3.08 -27.00
N LEU A 235 -18.32 -3.37 -27.69
CA LEU A 235 -17.31 -4.32 -27.26
C LEU A 235 -16.34 -3.71 -26.24
N TYR A 236 -16.33 -2.38 -26.10
CA TYR A 236 -15.53 -1.66 -25.13
C TYR A 236 -16.42 -0.99 -24.10
N LYS A 237 -16.27 -1.39 -22.84
CA LYS A 237 -16.73 -0.64 -21.67
C LYS A 237 -15.50 -0.14 -20.94
N ASP A 238 -15.37 1.17 -20.73
CA ASP A 238 -14.30 1.71 -19.91
C ASP A 238 -14.48 1.20 -18.47
N PRO A 239 -13.55 0.38 -17.95
CA PRO A 239 -13.70 -0.19 -16.60
C PRO A 239 -13.61 0.86 -15.49
N ASN A 240 -13.23 2.10 -15.81
CA ASN A 240 -13.11 3.19 -14.84
C ASN A 240 -14.33 4.13 -14.83
N VAL A 241 -15.29 3.94 -15.73
CA VAL A 241 -16.60 4.64 -15.69
C VAL A 241 -17.56 3.77 -14.88
N VAL A 242 -17.66 4.05 -13.60
CA VAL A 242 -18.76 3.53 -12.75
C VAL A 242 -19.95 4.46 -12.99
N GLU A 243 -21.02 3.92 -13.59
CA GLU A 243 -22.35 4.57 -13.67
C GLU A 243 -22.95 4.80 -12.30
#